data_4d96c21bb509f3bc49729482a5670e84
#
_entry.id   4d96c21bb509f3bc49729482a5670e84
#
_cell.length_a   1.000
_cell.length_b   1.000
_cell.length_c   1.000
_cell.angle_alpha   90.00
_cell.angle_beta   90.00
_cell.angle_gamma   90.00
#
_symmetry.space_group_name_H-M   'P 1'
#
loop_
_entity.id
_entity.type
_entity.pdbx_description
1 polymer ?
#
loop_
_entity_poly.entity_id
_entity_poly.type
_entity_poly.pdbx_seq_one_letter_code
_entity_poly.pdbx_strand_id
1 'polypeptide(L)'
;CNQSCLHCHVAAGPNRTEEMADEDIDLVIALLSAGGIETLDITGGAPELNAHFRRLVEAARGLGVKVMDRCNLTILEQPDQAGLAEFLAAHQVEIVASLPCYLSDNVDAQRGKGVFKDSIRGLQRLNALGYGDGRSGLVLNLVYNPQGAQLPPAQEPLEQAYKDRLRSDYG
;
A
#
# COMPACT_ATOMS: atom_id res chain seq x y z
N CYS A 1 3.20 7.24 -10.09
CA CYS A 1 1.91 6.69 -9.61
C CYS A 1 0.98 6.41 -10.78
N ASN A 2 0.21 5.33 -10.71
CA ASN A 2 -0.79 4.98 -11.72
C ASN A 2 -2.17 5.65 -11.49
N GLN A 3 -2.30 6.51 -10.47
CA GLN A 3 -3.53 7.21 -10.12
C GLN A 3 -3.36 8.73 -10.07
N SER A 4 -4.47 9.48 -10.16
CA SER A 4 -4.53 10.94 -10.06
C SER A 4 -5.51 11.36 -8.97
N CYS A 5 -5.19 11.05 -7.71
CA CYS A 5 -6.07 11.30 -6.57
C CYS A 5 -6.18 12.80 -6.26
N LEU A 6 -7.40 13.29 -6.01
CA LEU A 6 -7.65 14.70 -5.70
C LEU A 6 -6.98 15.16 -4.39
N HIS A 7 -6.82 14.24 -3.43
CA HIS A 7 -6.23 14.52 -2.11
C HIS A 7 -4.74 14.21 -2.01
N CYS A 8 -4.05 13.96 -3.14
CA CYS A 8 -2.65 13.57 -3.12
C CYS A 8 -1.75 14.72 -2.68
N HIS A 9 -1.24 14.66 -1.46
CA HIS A 9 -0.41 15.70 -0.85
C HIS A 9 0.98 15.85 -1.50
N VAL A 10 1.44 14.86 -2.26
CA VAL A 10 2.69 14.92 -3.04
C VAL A 10 2.45 15.17 -4.53
N ALA A 11 1.19 15.38 -4.92
CA ALA A 11 0.79 15.59 -6.32
C ALA A 11 1.35 14.52 -7.27
N ALA A 12 1.44 13.27 -6.81
CA ALA A 12 1.85 12.15 -7.65
C ALA A 12 0.78 11.85 -8.71
N GLY A 13 1.23 11.34 -9.85
CA GLY A 13 0.32 10.99 -10.94
C GLY A 13 1.05 10.30 -12.09
N PRO A 14 0.32 9.77 -13.06
CA PRO A 14 0.91 9.00 -14.17
C PRO A 14 1.79 9.84 -15.11
N ASN A 15 1.67 11.16 -15.03
CA ASN A 15 2.49 12.09 -15.84
C ASN A 15 3.76 12.57 -15.11
N ARG A 16 3.96 12.16 -13.85
CA ARG A 16 5.15 12.50 -13.07
C ARG A 16 6.23 11.46 -13.33
N THR A 17 7.45 11.96 -13.52
CA THR A 17 8.63 11.15 -13.90
C THR A 17 9.71 11.14 -12.81
N GLU A 18 9.51 11.92 -11.75
CA GLU A 18 10.45 11.95 -10.64
C GLU A 18 10.41 10.64 -9.87
N GLU A 19 11.54 10.03 -9.72
CA GLU A 19 11.73 8.79 -8.97
C GLU A 19 13.08 8.82 -8.25
N MET A 20 13.19 8.02 -7.19
CA MET A 20 14.45 7.82 -6.48
C MET A 20 15.41 7.04 -7.37
N ALA A 21 16.62 7.58 -7.56
CA ALA A 21 17.64 6.97 -8.41
C ALA A 21 18.31 5.77 -7.71
N ASP A 22 19.06 5.00 -8.48
CA ASP A 22 19.77 3.80 -7.98
C ASP A 22 20.78 4.16 -6.89
N GLU A 23 21.49 5.27 -7.05
CA GLU A 23 22.46 5.78 -6.09
C GLU A 23 21.79 6.19 -4.77
N ASP A 24 20.57 6.73 -4.82
CA ASP A 24 19.80 7.08 -3.61
C ASP A 24 19.38 5.80 -2.87
N ILE A 25 19.00 4.75 -3.59
CA ILE A 25 18.68 3.45 -3.02
C ILE A 25 19.93 2.84 -2.32
N ASP A 26 21.11 2.97 -2.92
CA ASP A 26 22.36 2.53 -2.29
C ASP A 26 22.63 3.27 -0.99
N LEU A 27 22.38 4.59 -0.95
CA LEU A 27 22.52 5.38 0.28
C LEU A 27 21.52 4.93 1.36
N VAL A 28 20.27 4.64 0.98
CA VAL A 28 19.27 4.10 1.93
C VAL A 28 19.73 2.75 2.49
N ILE A 29 20.19 1.83 1.63
CA ILE A 29 20.70 0.53 2.06
C ILE A 29 21.91 0.68 3.00
N ALA A 30 22.85 1.57 2.67
CA ALA A 30 24.00 1.87 3.53
C ALA A 30 23.57 2.40 4.90
N LEU A 31 22.57 3.29 4.94
CA LEU A 31 21.99 3.82 6.16
C LEU A 31 21.36 2.71 7.02
N LEU A 32 20.55 1.83 6.40
CA LEU A 32 19.96 0.68 7.08
C LEU A 32 21.05 -0.25 7.65
N SER A 33 22.14 -0.47 6.90
CA SER A 33 23.27 -1.31 7.31
C SER A 33 24.06 -0.73 8.48
N ALA A 34 24.08 0.60 8.62
CA ALA A 34 24.74 1.26 9.75
C ALA A 34 24.06 0.94 11.10
N GLY A 35 22.86 0.39 11.09
CA GLY A 35 22.11 -0.12 12.22
C GLY A 35 21.28 0.93 12.96
N GLY A 36 20.46 0.44 13.89
CA GLY A 36 19.57 1.27 14.70
C GLY A 36 18.22 1.63 14.05
N ILE A 37 17.99 1.24 12.79
CA ILE A 37 16.71 1.42 12.12
C ILE A 37 15.98 0.08 12.15
N GLU A 38 14.82 0.06 12.80
CA GLU A 38 14.01 -1.16 12.93
C GLU A 38 12.97 -1.31 11.82
N THR A 39 12.54 -0.20 11.22
CA THR A 39 11.45 -0.19 10.22
C THR A 39 11.78 0.77 9.09
N LEU A 40 11.60 0.29 7.86
CA LEU A 40 11.60 1.09 6.64
C LEU A 40 10.15 1.27 6.18
N ASP A 41 9.64 2.49 6.23
CA ASP A 41 8.29 2.87 5.73
C ASP A 41 8.44 3.47 4.33
N ILE A 42 8.01 2.72 3.32
CA ILE A 42 8.12 3.11 1.92
C ILE A 42 6.83 3.80 1.48
N THR A 43 6.95 5.03 1.01
CA THR A 43 5.84 5.86 0.60
C THR A 43 6.17 6.67 -0.66
N GLY A 44 5.15 7.29 -1.24
CA GLY A 44 5.31 8.14 -2.42
C GLY A 44 4.03 8.21 -3.24
N GLY A 45 4.15 8.07 -4.55
CA GLY A 45 3.01 7.89 -5.45
C GLY A 45 2.55 6.43 -5.46
N ALA A 46 3.31 5.58 -6.12
CA ALA A 46 3.27 4.12 -6.07
C ALA A 46 4.74 3.66 -6.06
N PRO A 47 5.30 3.38 -4.87
CA PRO A 47 6.72 3.03 -4.74
C PRO A 47 7.09 1.80 -5.58
N GLU A 48 6.17 0.89 -5.76
CA GLU A 48 6.31 -0.37 -6.47
C GLU A 48 6.63 -0.19 -7.98
N LEU A 49 6.35 1.01 -8.52
CA LEU A 49 6.73 1.36 -9.90
C LEU A 49 8.21 1.71 -10.06
N ASN A 50 8.92 2.02 -8.96
CA ASN A 50 10.35 2.26 -9.03
C ASN A 50 11.07 0.95 -9.37
N ALA A 51 11.95 0.97 -10.36
CA ALA A 51 12.68 -0.20 -10.84
C ALA A 51 13.53 -0.88 -9.74
N HIS A 52 13.91 -0.12 -8.71
CA HIS A 52 14.75 -0.56 -7.59
C HIS A 52 13.95 -0.95 -6.34
N PHE A 53 12.61 -0.88 -6.37
CA PHE A 53 11.75 -1.17 -5.23
C PHE A 53 12.03 -2.58 -4.65
N ARG A 54 12.05 -3.60 -5.51
CA ARG A 54 12.28 -4.98 -5.07
C ARG A 54 13.66 -5.14 -4.44
N ARG A 55 14.70 -4.56 -5.03
CA ARG A 55 16.07 -4.56 -4.49
C ARG A 55 16.13 -3.93 -3.09
N LEU A 56 15.44 -2.80 -2.90
CA LEU A 56 15.38 -2.13 -1.60
C LEU A 56 14.70 -3.01 -0.55
N VAL A 57 13.55 -3.61 -0.88
CA VAL A 57 12.82 -4.52 0.02
C VAL A 57 13.68 -5.71 0.40
N GLU A 58 14.31 -6.37 -0.58
CA GLU A 58 15.19 -7.53 -0.35
C GLU A 58 16.36 -7.18 0.57
N ALA A 59 17.04 -6.07 0.30
CA ALA A 59 18.16 -5.60 1.11
C ALA A 59 17.73 -5.28 2.55
N ALA A 60 16.65 -4.54 2.73
CA ALA A 60 16.12 -4.20 4.06
C ALA A 60 15.75 -5.46 4.86
N ARG A 61 15.03 -6.39 4.23
CA ARG A 61 14.67 -7.68 4.87
C ARG A 61 15.88 -8.54 5.18
N GLY A 62 16.88 -8.57 4.30
CA GLY A 62 18.16 -9.25 4.53
C GLY A 62 18.94 -8.70 5.72
N LEU A 63 18.78 -7.43 6.05
CA LEU A 63 19.34 -6.77 7.24
C LEU A 63 18.47 -6.96 8.50
N GLY A 64 17.33 -7.66 8.41
CA GLY A 64 16.39 -7.84 9.52
C GLY A 64 15.50 -6.62 9.77
N VAL A 65 15.53 -5.61 8.91
CA VAL A 65 14.68 -4.42 9.00
C VAL A 65 13.27 -4.78 8.58
N LYS A 66 12.27 -4.36 9.36
CA LYS A 66 10.86 -4.47 9.00
C LYS A 66 10.55 -3.53 7.85
N VAL A 67 9.82 -4.00 6.84
CA VAL A 67 9.41 -3.16 5.71
C VAL A 67 7.91 -2.95 5.74
N MET A 68 7.49 -1.70 5.59
CA MET A 68 6.11 -1.27 5.44
C MET A 68 5.96 -0.60 4.08
N ASP A 69 4.96 -1.01 3.30
CA ASP A 69 4.63 -0.46 1.99
C ASP A 69 3.27 0.25 2.02
N ARG A 70 3.26 1.55 1.69
CA ARG A 70 2.03 2.35 1.60
C ARG A 70 1.41 2.20 0.21
N CYS A 71 0.75 1.06 0.04
CA CYS A 71 0.23 0.55 -1.22
C CYS A 71 -1.08 1.21 -1.63
N ASN A 72 -1.24 1.53 -2.90
CA ASN A 72 -2.49 2.05 -3.45
C ASN A 72 -3.45 0.95 -3.97
N LEU A 73 -3.18 -0.31 -3.73
CA LEU A 73 -3.92 -1.51 -4.11
C LEU A 73 -4.11 -1.74 -5.61
N THR A 74 -4.42 -0.70 -6.40
CA THR A 74 -4.64 -0.87 -7.85
C THR A 74 -3.34 -1.18 -8.58
N ILE A 75 -2.19 -0.98 -7.94
CA ILE A 75 -0.90 -1.36 -8.49
C ILE A 75 -0.79 -2.88 -8.65
N LEU A 76 -1.43 -3.65 -7.78
CA LEU A 76 -1.45 -5.11 -7.82
C LEU A 76 -2.19 -5.67 -9.04
N GLU A 77 -3.03 -4.85 -9.68
CA GLU A 77 -3.81 -5.19 -10.87
C GLU A 77 -3.13 -4.74 -12.18
N GLN A 78 -1.98 -4.07 -12.09
CA GLN A 78 -1.24 -3.64 -13.29
C GLN A 78 -0.57 -4.84 -13.96
N PRO A 79 -0.67 -4.98 -15.29
CA PRO A 79 -0.10 -6.14 -16.01
C PRO A 79 1.42 -6.29 -15.84
N ASP A 80 2.13 -5.17 -15.74
CA ASP A 80 3.59 -5.11 -15.54
C ASP A 80 4.00 -5.39 -14.09
N GLN A 81 3.05 -5.48 -13.16
CA GLN A 81 3.26 -5.83 -11.76
C GLN A 81 2.83 -7.25 -11.41
N ALA A 82 2.81 -8.14 -12.40
CA ALA A 82 2.55 -9.56 -12.15
C ALA A 82 3.56 -10.13 -11.13
N GLY A 83 3.05 -10.87 -10.12
CA GLY A 83 3.88 -11.43 -9.05
C GLY A 83 4.27 -10.45 -7.94
N LEU A 84 3.78 -9.19 -7.97
CA LEU A 84 4.08 -8.22 -6.90
C LEU A 84 3.48 -8.64 -5.56
N ALA A 85 2.23 -9.06 -5.51
CA ALA A 85 1.58 -9.49 -4.27
C ALA A 85 2.31 -10.69 -3.65
N GLU A 86 2.71 -11.65 -4.45
CA GLU A 86 3.48 -12.82 -4.04
C GLU A 86 4.88 -12.43 -3.53
N PHE A 87 5.53 -11.46 -4.18
CA PHE A 87 6.81 -10.90 -3.74
C PHE A 87 6.68 -10.24 -2.35
N LEU A 88 5.67 -9.39 -2.16
CA LEU A 88 5.42 -8.71 -0.88
C LEU A 88 5.16 -9.72 0.25
N ALA A 89 4.37 -10.76 -0.03
CA ALA A 89 4.09 -11.83 0.93
C ALA A 89 5.35 -12.64 1.28
N ALA A 90 6.15 -13.04 0.28
CA ALA A 90 7.38 -13.80 0.49
C ALA A 90 8.41 -13.04 1.35
N HIS A 91 8.45 -11.72 1.24
CA HIS A 91 9.33 -10.86 2.04
C HIS A 91 8.67 -10.33 3.32
N GLN A 92 7.46 -10.80 3.66
CA GLN A 92 6.73 -10.37 4.86
C GLN A 92 6.63 -8.84 4.97
N VAL A 93 6.37 -8.17 3.85
CA VAL A 93 6.16 -6.72 3.83
C VAL A 93 4.82 -6.41 4.46
N GLU A 94 4.79 -5.50 5.44
CA GLU A 94 3.54 -4.98 5.99
C GLU A 94 2.88 -4.05 4.97
N ILE A 95 1.61 -4.30 4.66
CA ILE A 95 0.85 -3.48 3.72
C ILE A 95 0.00 -2.47 4.47
N VAL A 96 0.17 -1.19 4.14
CA VAL A 96 -0.68 -0.09 4.59
C VAL A 96 -1.46 0.40 3.37
N ALA A 97 -2.62 -0.19 3.15
CA ALA A 97 -3.38 -0.03 1.94
C ALA A 97 -4.29 1.20 1.96
N SER A 98 -4.22 2.00 0.90
CA SER A 98 -5.04 3.18 0.74
C SER A 98 -6.45 2.82 0.25
N LEU A 99 -7.37 2.57 1.17
CA LEU A 99 -8.80 2.42 0.90
C LEU A 99 -9.59 3.44 1.73
N PRO A 100 -9.75 4.69 1.23
CA PRO A 100 -10.22 5.82 2.04
C PRO A 100 -11.65 5.69 2.54
N CYS A 101 -12.44 4.80 1.99
CA CYS A 101 -13.79 4.47 2.42
C CYS A 101 -14.18 3.04 1.99
N TYR A 102 -15.14 2.44 2.66
CA TYR A 102 -15.76 1.17 2.25
C TYR A 102 -16.94 1.35 1.28
N LEU A 103 -17.23 2.57 0.85
CA LEU A 103 -18.26 2.91 -0.13
C LEU A 103 -17.62 3.28 -1.46
N SER A 104 -18.05 2.61 -2.55
CA SER A 104 -17.50 2.78 -3.89
C SER A 104 -17.51 4.23 -4.37
N ASP A 105 -18.64 4.92 -4.20
CA ASP A 105 -18.83 6.28 -4.69
C ASP A 105 -17.85 7.26 -4.02
N ASN A 106 -17.58 7.05 -2.73
CA ASN A 106 -16.63 7.88 -1.99
C ASN A 106 -15.19 7.64 -2.42
N VAL A 107 -14.81 6.41 -2.67
CA VAL A 107 -13.46 6.07 -3.14
C VAL A 107 -13.25 6.58 -4.56
N ASP A 108 -14.20 6.30 -5.44
CA ASP A 108 -14.11 6.71 -6.85
C ASP A 108 -14.13 8.25 -7.00
N ALA A 109 -14.88 8.97 -6.16
CA ALA A 109 -14.86 10.43 -6.13
C ALA A 109 -13.48 11.00 -5.72
N GLN A 110 -12.77 10.32 -4.81
CA GLN A 110 -11.45 10.79 -4.32
C GLN A 110 -10.29 10.36 -5.21
N ARG A 111 -10.35 9.17 -5.80
CA ARG A 111 -9.20 8.50 -6.41
C ARG A 111 -9.37 8.22 -7.90
N GLY A 112 -10.58 8.32 -8.43
CA GLY A 112 -10.89 8.07 -9.83
C GLY A 112 -11.86 6.91 -10.03
N LYS A 113 -12.59 6.96 -11.14
CA LYS A 113 -13.62 5.98 -11.48
C LYS A 113 -13.05 4.56 -11.60
N GLY A 114 -13.66 3.60 -10.91
CA GLY A 114 -13.28 2.19 -10.93
C GLY A 114 -12.19 1.80 -9.95
N VAL A 115 -11.56 2.78 -9.27
CA VAL A 115 -10.49 2.52 -8.30
C VAL A 115 -10.98 1.66 -7.13
N PHE A 116 -12.22 1.83 -6.68
CA PHE A 116 -12.78 0.98 -5.65
C PHE A 116 -12.78 -0.50 -6.05
N LYS A 117 -13.34 -0.80 -7.23
CA LYS A 117 -13.42 -2.18 -7.74
C LYS A 117 -12.04 -2.83 -7.86
N ASP A 118 -11.07 -2.09 -8.40
CA ASP A 118 -9.71 -2.58 -8.57
C ASP A 118 -9.03 -2.77 -7.21
N SER A 119 -9.28 -1.88 -6.25
CA SER A 119 -8.79 -2.01 -4.88
C SER A 119 -9.34 -3.25 -4.16
N ILE A 120 -10.63 -3.57 -4.36
CA ILE A 120 -11.22 -4.80 -3.79
C ILE A 120 -10.54 -6.05 -4.39
N ARG A 121 -10.26 -6.08 -5.70
CA ARG A 121 -9.53 -7.20 -6.30
C ARG A 121 -8.12 -7.33 -5.73
N GLY A 122 -7.43 -6.20 -5.57
CA GLY A 122 -6.11 -6.18 -4.92
C GLY A 122 -6.17 -6.73 -3.49
N LEU A 123 -7.19 -6.34 -2.69
CA LEU A 123 -7.40 -6.88 -1.34
C LEU A 123 -7.65 -8.39 -1.36
N GLN A 124 -8.54 -8.86 -2.23
CA GLN A 124 -8.83 -10.29 -2.36
C GLN A 124 -7.58 -11.10 -2.72
N ARG A 125 -6.72 -10.54 -3.59
CA ARG A 125 -5.44 -11.16 -3.94
C ARG A 125 -4.49 -11.23 -2.73
N LEU A 126 -4.38 -10.16 -1.94
CA LEU A 126 -3.59 -10.15 -0.72
C LEU A 126 -4.15 -11.14 0.32
N ASN A 127 -5.46 -11.16 0.52
CA ASN A 127 -6.09 -12.12 1.45
C ASN A 127 -5.85 -13.58 1.03
N ALA A 128 -5.89 -13.90 -0.27
CA ALA A 128 -5.58 -15.24 -0.77
C ALA A 128 -4.15 -15.70 -0.44
N LEU A 129 -3.21 -14.76 -0.24
CA LEU A 129 -1.84 -15.01 0.20
C LEU A 129 -1.69 -15.05 1.73
N GLY A 130 -2.76 -14.76 2.47
CA GLY A 130 -2.78 -14.79 3.93
C GLY A 130 -2.68 -13.42 4.62
N TYR A 131 -2.64 -12.32 3.87
CA TYR A 131 -2.70 -10.99 4.48
C TYR A 131 -4.01 -10.78 5.23
N GLY A 132 -3.93 -10.18 6.42
CA GLY A 132 -5.10 -9.95 7.27
C GLY A 132 -5.59 -11.20 8.03
N ASP A 133 -5.03 -12.38 7.78
CA ASP A 133 -5.21 -13.55 8.65
C ASP A 133 -4.22 -13.47 9.82
N GLY A 134 -4.72 -13.28 11.03
CA GLY A 134 -3.88 -13.14 12.24
C GLY A 134 -2.95 -14.33 12.52
N ARG A 135 -3.08 -15.44 11.79
CA ARG A 135 -2.23 -16.63 11.93
C ARG A 135 -1.05 -16.64 10.97
N SER A 136 -1.12 -15.90 9.87
CA SER A 136 -0.09 -15.89 8.83
C SER A 136 1.12 -15.03 9.18
N GLY A 137 0.94 -14.03 10.05
CA GLY A 137 1.93 -12.99 10.32
C GLY A 137 2.02 -11.90 9.22
N LEU A 138 1.24 -12.01 8.14
CA LEU A 138 1.17 -11.01 7.07
C LEU A 138 0.19 -9.90 7.45
N VAL A 139 0.73 -8.72 7.78
CA VAL A 139 -0.03 -7.58 8.30
C VAL A 139 -0.62 -6.76 7.16
N LEU A 140 -1.93 -6.50 7.24
CA LEU A 140 -2.66 -5.62 6.33
C LEU A 140 -3.44 -4.59 7.13
N ASN A 141 -3.12 -3.33 6.92
CA ASN A 141 -3.81 -2.18 7.49
C ASN A 141 -4.50 -1.39 6.39
N LEU A 142 -5.69 -0.85 6.66
CA LEU A 142 -6.40 0.03 5.73
C LEU A 142 -6.34 1.47 6.24
N VAL A 143 -6.09 2.40 5.32
CA VAL A 143 -6.09 3.84 5.64
C VAL A 143 -7.41 4.45 5.20
N TYR A 144 -8.17 4.92 6.19
CA TYR A 144 -9.34 5.76 5.99
C TYR A 144 -8.91 7.22 5.76
N ASN A 145 -9.59 7.91 4.85
CA ASN A 145 -9.37 9.33 4.60
C ASN A 145 -10.73 10.06 4.49
N PRO A 146 -11.10 10.87 5.49
CA PRO A 146 -12.35 11.62 5.44
C PRO A 146 -12.34 12.63 4.30
N GLN A 147 -13.52 12.91 3.72
CA GLN A 147 -13.69 13.99 2.77
C GLN A 147 -13.91 15.31 3.51
N GLY A 148 -13.24 16.37 3.04
CA GLY A 148 -13.39 17.72 3.60
C GLY A 148 -12.73 17.89 4.98
N ALA A 149 -13.11 18.96 5.67
CA ALA A 149 -12.54 19.36 6.96
C ALA A 149 -13.24 18.66 8.15
N GLN A 150 -13.30 17.34 8.12
CA GLN A 150 -13.91 16.54 9.19
C GLN A 150 -12.88 15.59 9.79
N LEU A 151 -12.98 15.37 11.10
CA LEU A 151 -12.19 14.33 11.75
C LEU A 151 -12.77 12.94 11.45
N PRO A 152 -11.93 11.91 11.38
CA PRO A 152 -12.42 10.55 11.24
C PRO A 152 -13.24 10.13 12.47
N PRO A 153 -14.16 9.18 12.33
CA PRO A 153 -14.80 8.52 13.47
C PRO A 153 -13.77 7.86 14.40
N ALA A 154 -14.18 7.46 15.60
CA ALA A 154 -13.34 6.65 16.48
C ALA A 154 -12.90 5.36 15.76
N GLN A 155 -11.67 4.92 16.01
CA GLN A 155 -11.04 3.84 15.26
C GLN A 155 -11.81 2.51 15.35
N GLU A 156 -12.19 2.08 16.56
CA GLU A 156 -12.84 0.77 16.75
C GLU A 156 -14.17 0.63 16.00
N PRO A 157 -15.13 1.58 16.09
CA PRO A 157 -16.36 1.50 15.30
C PRO A 157 -16.11 1.58 13.78
N LEU A 158 -15.13 2.37 13.36
CA LEU A 158 -14.77 2.50 11.96
C LEU A 158 -14.17 1.18 11.41
N GLU A 159 -13.26 0.57 12.14
CA GLU A 159 -12.66 -0.72 11.80
C GLU A 159 -13.75 -1.81 11.71
N GLN A 160 -14.67 -1.85 12.67
CA GLN A 160 -15.78 -2.80 12.65
C GLN A 160 -16.66 -2.59 11.40
N ALA A 161 -16.99 -1.33 11.08
CA ALA A 161 -17.77 -1.00 9.88
C ALA A 161 -17.09 -1.47 8.58
N TYR A 162 -15.76 -1.30 8.47
CA TYR A 162 -14.99 -1.84 7.34
C TYR A 162 -15.09 -3.36 7.26
N LYS A 163 -14.84 -4.05 8.38
CA LYS A 163 -14.87 -5.52 8.44
C LYS A 163 -16.25 -6.07 8.06
N ASP A 164 -17.31 -5.51 8.63
CA ASP A 164 -18.67 -5.96 8.38
C ASP A 164 -19.06 -5.73 6.93
N ARG A 165 -18.78 -4.54 6.41
CA ARG A 165 -19.14 -4.20 5.04
C ARG A 165 -18.36 -4.99 3.99
N LEU A 166 -17.04 -5.04 4.14
CA LEU A 166 -16.20 -5.75 3.17
C LEU A 166 -16.48 -7.26 3.19
N ARG A 167 -16.69 -7.84 4.38
CA ARG A 167 -17.04 -9.27 4.49
C ARG A 167 -18.42 -9.57 3.91
N SER A 168 -19.42 -8.72 4.17
CA SER A 168 -20.76 -8.91 3.65
C SER A 168 -20.82 -8.87 2.12
N ASP A 169 -20.08 -7.95 1.53
CA ASP A 169 -20.23 -7.65 0.10
C ASP A 169 -19.21 -8.40 -0.78
N TYR A 170 -18.05 -8.76 -0.22
CA TYR A 170 -16.91 -9.27 -1.01
C TYR A 170 -16.25 -10.53 -0.44
N GLY A 171 -16.69 -11.03 0.71
CA GLY A 171 -16.12 -12.20 1.41
C GLY A 171 -14.99 -11.78 2.33
#